data_8330ebe1ec50c715e0f9ca494e76b499
#
_entry.id   8330ebe1ec50c715e0f9ca494e76b499
#
_cell.length_a   1.000
_cell.length_b   1.000
_cell.length_c   1.000
_cell.angle_alpha   90.00
_cell.angle_beta   90.00
_cell.angle_gamma   90.00
#
_symmetry.space_group_name_H-M   'P 1'
#
loop_
_entity.id
_entity.type
_entity.pdbx_description
1 polymer ?
#
loop_
_entity_poly.entity_id
_entity_poly.type
_entity_poly.pdbx_seq_one_letter_code
_entity_poly.pdbx_strand_id
1 'polypeptide(L)'
;MSFKHIINTMNKIAFILIMTGMFFIKGYAQRTEVLTLGVFHFDFPNLDMQQISEEDQINVLSPVYQKEIELIASKLANFKPDAIVIEHPLGGQQKVDSLFKAYLAGNHKLSKSEVQQLGFRIAKMCKAKIYCADARGTQTA
;
A
#
# COMPACT_ATOMS: atom_id res chain seq x y z
N MET A 1 -52.76 33.84 23.12
CA MET A 1 -51.76 33.32 22.16
C MET A 1 -52.04 31.86 21.98
N SER A 2 -52.39 31.41 20.77
CA SER A 2 -52.94 30.04 20.55
C SER A 2 -51.81 29.00 20.68
N PHE A 3 -52.05 27.93 21.40
CA PHE A 3 -51.13 26.81 21.62
C PHE A 3 -50.53 26.25 20.27
N LYS A 4 -51.34 26.25 19.22
CA LYS A 4 -50.88 25.88 17.83
C LYS A 4 -49.77 26.80 17.31
N HIS A 5 -49.77 28.09 17.69
CA HIS A 5 -48.76 29.06 17.25
C HIS A 5 -47.39 28.79 17.91
N ILE A 6 -47.41 28.41 19.20
CA ILE A 6 -46.21 28.05 19.95
C ILE A 6 -45.54 26.81 19.40
N ILE A 7 -46.31 25.74 19.10
CA ILE A 7 -45.77 24.50 18.52
C ILE A 7 -45.16 24.75 17.14
N ASN A 8 -45.82 25.55 16.30
CA ASN A 8 -45.28 25.83 14.95
C ASN A 8 -44.01 26.65 15.01
N THR A 9 -43.88 27.55 15.96
CA THR A 9 -42.63 28.36 16.17
C THR A 9 -41.50 27.47 16.71
N MET A 10 -41.77 26.57 17.65
CA MET A 10 -40.78 25.62 18.17
C MET A 10 -40.26 24.69 17.09
N ASN A 11 -41.14 24.16 16.23
CA ASN A 11 -40.72 23.30 15.10
C ASN A 11 -39.82 24.04 14.10
N LYS A 12 -40.10 25.32 13.80
CA LYS A 12 -39.25 26.14 12.94
C LYS A 12 -37.88 26.39 13.55
N ILE A 13 -37.82 26.69 14.85
CA ILE A 13 -36.54 26.91 15.56
C ILE A 13 -35.74 25.59 15.59
N ALA A 14 -36.35 24.46 15.90
CA ALA A 14 -35.71 23.15 15.87
C ALA A 14 -35.16 22.81 14.47
N PHE A 15 -35.92 23.08 13.41
CA PHE A 15 -35.48 22.87 12.03
C PHE A 15 -34.28 23.74 11.65
N ILE A 16 -34.28 25.01 12.04
CA ILE A 16 -33.16 25.93 11.80
C ILE A 16 -31.91 25.45 12.54
N LEU A 17 -32.03 25.00 13.79
CA LEU A 17 -30.91 24.49 14.59
C LEU A 17 -30.30 23.21 13.97
N ILE A 18 -31.14 22.30 13.47
CA ILE A 18 -30.67 21.08 12.77
C ILE A 18 -29.95 21.45 11.47
N MET A 19 -30.52 22.35 10.67
CA MET A 19 -29.90 22.81 9.43
C MET A 19 -28.57 23.53 9.67
N THR A 20 -28.47 24.36 10.71
CA THR A 20 -27.22 25.07 11.06
C THR A 20 -26.15 24.08 11.56
N GLY A 21 -26.54 23.05 12.32
CA GLY A 21 -25.63 22.00 12.80
C GLY A 21 -25.00 21.17 11.67
N MET A 22 -25.71 20.96 10.56
CA MET A 22 -25.19 20.25 9.40
C MET A 22 -24.05 20.99 8.64
N PHE A 23 -23.98 22.31 8.73
CA PHE A 23 -22.92 23.11 8.08
C PHE A 23 -21.57 23.06 8.80
N PHE A 24 -21.52 22.54 10.03
CA PHE A 24 -20.26 22.44 10.79
C PHE A 24 -19.52 21.12 10.61
N ILE A 25 -19.99 20.20 9.76
CA ILE A 25 -19.25 19.00 9.42
C ILE A 25 -18.07 19.43 8.51
N LYS A 26 -16.93 19.69 9.12
CA LYS A 26 -15.68 19.90 8.38
C LYS A 26 -15.34 18.59 7.70
N GLY A 27 -15.54 18.53 6.39
CA GLY A 27 -14.97 17.47 5.54
C GLY A 27 -13.45 17.61 5.58
N TYR A 28 -12.77 16.78 6.36
CA TYR A 28 -11.33 16.66 6.26
C TYR A 28 -11.03 15.91 4.95
N ALA A 29 -10.61 16.63 3.93
CA ALA A 29 -10.02 16.01 2.76
C ALA A 29 -8.71 15.33 3.21
N GLN A 30 -8.70 14.02 3.28
CA GLN A 30 -7.51 13.25 3.59
C GLN A 30 -6.57 13.33 2.37
N ARG A 31 -5.41 13.96 2.55
CA ARG A 31 -4.37 13.97 1.52
C ARG A 31 -3.76 12.57 1.43
N THR A 32 -3.74 12.02 0.23
CA THR A 32 -2.99 10.80 -0.05
C THR A 32 -1.53 11.18 -0.25
N GLU A 33 -0.65 10.62 0.57
CA GLU A 33 0.78 10.73 0.41
C GLU A 33 1.29 9.49 -0.33
N VAL A 34 2.18 9.68 -1.30
CA VAL A 34 2.74 8.60 -2.11
C VAL A 34 4.27 8.68 -2.04
N LEU A 35 4.89 7.55 -1.70
CA LEU A 35 6.32 7.36 -1.77
C LEU A 35 6.62 6.37 -2.89
N THR A 36 7.41 6.78 -3.87
CA THR A 36 7.84 5.92 -4.98
C THR A 36 9.25 5.43 -4.74
N LEU A 37 9.47 4.13 -4.91
CA LEU A 37 10.76 3.47 -4.82
C LEU A 37 11.09 2.80 -6.16
N GLY A 38 12.17 3.22 -6.80
CA GLY A 38 12.76 2.52 -7.94
C GLY A 38 13.81 1.53 -7.44
N VAL A 39 13.78 0.31 -7.95
CA VAL A 39 14.76 -0.76 -7.67
C VAL A 39 15.12 -1.47 -8.97
N PHE A 40 16.30 -2.08 -9.03
CA PHE A 40 16.63 -3.03 -10.10
C PHE A 40 15.95 -4.38 -9.83
N HIS A 41 15.90 -5.25 -10.85
CA HIS A 41 15.34 -6.60 -10.73
C HIS A 41 16.30 -7.52 -9.97
N PHE A 42 15.96 -7.88 -8.74
CA PHE A 42 16.82 -8.70 -7.87
C PHE A 42 16.98 -10.13 -8.35
N ASP A 43 15.97 -10.68 -9.02
CA ASP A 43 15.95 -12.07 -9.49
C ASP A 43 16.42 -12.21 -10.94
N PHE A 44 16.28 -11.13 -11.72
CA PHE A 44 16.58 -11.10 -13.15
C PHE A 44 17.39 -9.84 -13.52
N PRO A 45 18.66 -9.76 -13.11
CA PRO A 45 19.46 -8.54 -13.27
C PRO A 45 19.63 -8.08 -14.71
N ASN A 46 19.46 -8.98 -15.72
CA ASN A 46 19.57 -8.66 -17.13
C ASN A 46 18.23 -8.25 -17.79
N LEU A 47 17.15 -8.12 -17.03
CA LEU A 47 15.91 -7.49 -17.51
C LEU A 47 15.94 -5.95 -17.39
N ASP A 48 16.91 -5.41 -16.67
CA ASP A 48 17.14 -3.98 -16.62
C ASP A 48 17.77 -3.47 -17.92
N MET A 49 17.61 -2.19 -18.21
CA MET A 49 18.17 -1.55 -19.41
C MET A 49 19.70 -1.69 -19.50
N GLN A 50 20.36 -1.80 -18.35
CA GLN A 50 21.80 -1.98 -18.25
C GLN A 50 22.09 -3.44 -17.93
N GLN A 51 22.78 -4.11 -18.84
CA GLN A 51 23.28 -5.47 -18.61
C GLN A 51 24.54 -5.41 -17.74
N ILE A 52 24.60 -6.29 -16.75
CA ILE A 52 25.78 -6.46 -15.88
C ILE A 52 26.43 -7.82 -16.17
N SER A 53 27.76 -7.87 -16.00
CA SER A 53 28.51 -9.11 -16.13
C SER A 53 28.09 -10.14 -15.07
N GLU A 54 28.31 -11.43 -15.31
CA GLU A 54 28.00 -12.48 -14.33
C GLU A 54 28.77 -12.28 -13.02
N GLU A 55 29.97 -11.72 -13.12
CA GLU A 55 30.86 -11.45 -11.98
C GLU A 55 30.30 -10.33 -11.05
N ASP A 56 29.57 -9.38 -11.64
CA ASP A 56 28.97 -8.25 -10.92
C ASP A 56 27.55 -8.54 -10.40
N GLN A 57 27.00 -9.71 -10.73
CA GLN A 57 25.67 -10.10 -10.26
C GLN A 57 25.68 -10.39 -8.76
N ILE A 58 24.86 -9.68 -8.03
CA ILE A 58 24.74 -9.87 -6.60
C ILE A 58 23.70 -10.93 -6.24
N ASN A 59 24.01 -11.77 -5.26
CA ASN A 59 23.03 -12.65 -4.67
C ASN A 59 22.37 -11.98 -3.47
N VAL A 60 21.19 -11.38 -3.69
CA VAL A 60 20.45 -10.67 -2.64
C VAL A 60 20.09 -11.53 -1.43
N LEU A 61 20.12 -12.87 -1.55
CA LEU A 61 19.88 -13.76 -0.41
C LEU A 61 21.13 -13.98 0.46
N SER A 62 22.29 -13.44 0.08
CA SER A 62 23.49 -13.54 0.93
C SER A 62 23.31 -12.73 2.22
N PRO A 63 23.94 -13.14 3.33
CA PRO A 63 23.75 -12.51 4.64
C PRO A 63 24.05 -11.01 4.66
N VAL A 64 25.00 -10.56 3.83
CA VAL A 64 25.41 -9.15 3.75
C VAL A 64 24.25 -8.33 3.17
N TYR A 65 23.75 -8.70 1.99
CA TYR A 65 22.66 -7.99 1.33
C TYR A 65 21.32 -8.12 2.08
N GLN A 66 21.08 -9.26 2.75
CA GLN A 66 19.89 -9.39 3.58
C GLN A 66 19.84 -8.35 4.71
N LYS A 67 20.96 -8.06 5.37
CA LYS A 67 21.04 -7.02 6.40
C LYS A 67 20.74 -5.63 5.82
N GLU A 68 21.28 -5.33 4.63
CA GLU A 68 21.05 -4.06 3.96
C GLU A 68 19.56 -3.91 3.53
N ILE A 69 18.98 -4.96 2.95
CA ILE A 69 17.58 -4.98 2.55
C ILE A 69 16.65 -4.81 3.77
N GLU A 70 16.96 -5.46 4.89
CA GLU A 70 16.22 -5.30 6.14
C GLU A 70 16.29 -3.87 6.67
N LEU A 71 17.46 -3.26 6.60
CA LEU A 71 17.66 -1.85 6.99
C LEU A 71 16.86 -0.90 6.10
N ILE A 72 16.89 -1.11 4.77
CA ILE A 72 16.13 -0.32 3.80
C ILE A 72 14.62 -0.48 4.08
N ALA A 73 14.14 -1.71 4.20
CA ALA A 73 12.73 -1.98 4.50
C ALA A 73 12.29 -1.32 5.83
N SER A 74 13.13 -1.36 6.85
CA SER A 74 12.85 -0.71 8.14
C SER A 74 12.77 0.82 8.01
N LYS A 75 13.67 1.44 7.24
CA LYS A 75 13.62 2.89 6.99
C LYS A 75 12.36 3.29 6.22
N LEU A 76 12.00 2.52 5.19
CA LEU A 76 10.78 2.76 4.40
C LEU A 76 9.50 2.56 5.23
N ALA A 77 9.51 1.62 6.17
CA ALA A 77 8.40 1.41 7.09
C ALA A 77 8.10 2.61 8.00
N ASN A 78 9.07 3.54 8.20
CA ASN A 78 8.83 4.78 8.92
C ASN A 78 7.81 5.71 8.23
N PHE A 79 7.62 5.55 6.92
CA PHE A 79 6.55 6.23 6.18
C PHE A 79 5.15 5.76 6.60
N LYS A 80 5.05 4.58 7.25
CA LYS A 80 3.80 3.94 7.73
C LYS A 80 2.75 3.80 6.63
N PRO A 81 3.07 3.19 5.49
CA PRO A 81 2.10 3.03 4.42
C PRO A 81 0.93 2.12 4.85
N ASP A 82 -0.28 2.49 4.46
CA ASP A 82 -1.48 1.64 4.57
C ASP A 82 -1.58 0.64 3.42
N ALA A 83 -0.94 0.95 2.30
CA ALA A 83 -0.93 0.15 1.09
C ALA A 83 0.47 0.12 0.46
N ILE A 84 0.87 -1.04 -0.04
CA ILE A 84 2.05 -1.24 -0.88
C ILE A 84 1.57 -1.60 -2.27
N VAL A 85 1.93 -0.79 -3.24
CA VAL A 85 1.64 -1.06 -4.66
C VAL A 85 2.90 -1.62 -5.30
N ILE A 86 2.78 -2.78 -5.94
CA ILE A 86 3.89 -3.50 -6.55
C ILE A 86 3.72 -3.61 -8.07
N GLU A 87 4.84 -3.60 -8.78
CA GLU A 87 4.88 -3.87 -10.22
C GLU A 87 4.72 -5.37 -10.47
N HIS A 88 3.47 -5.82 -10.50
CA HIS A 88 3.09 -7.21 -10.78
C HIS A 88 1.75 -7.20 -11.53
N PRO A 89 1.56 -8.11 -12.52
CA PRO A 89 0.30 -8.18 -13.28
C PRO A 89 -0.92 -8.30 -12.37
N LEU A 90 -1.99 -7.57 -12.71
CA LEU A 90 -3.24 -7.54 -11.92
C LEU A 90 -3.81 -8.95 -11.68
N GLY A 91 -3.74 -9.84 -12.68
CA GLY A 91 -4.18 -11.23 -12.56
C GLY A 91 -3.40 -12.06 -11.53
N GLY A 92 -2.25 -11.57 -11.07
CA GLY A 92 -1.41 -12.22 -10.06
C GLY A 92 -1.81 -11.94 -8.61
N GLN A 93 -2.78 -11.05 -8.37
CA GLN A 93 -3.16 -10.62 -7.02
C GLN A 93 -3.43 -11.78 -6.06
N GLN A 94 -4.23 -12.76 -6.47
CA GLN A 94 -4.57 -13.91 -5.62
C GLN A 94 -3.34 -14.72 -5.21
N LYS A 95 -2.36 -14.87 -6.12
CA LYS A 95 -1.10 -15.56 -5.83
C LYS A 95 -0.25 -14.77 -4.85
N VAL A 96 -0.15 -13.46 -5.04
CA VAL A 96 0.58 -12.55 -4.13
C VAL A 96 -0.03 -12.60 -2.73
N ASP A 97 -1.35 -12.51 -2.61
CA ASP A 97 -2.07 -12.57 -1.33
C ASP A 97 -1.81 -13.89 -0.59
N SER A 98 -1.83 -15.01 -1.33
CA SER A 98 -1.58 -16.35 -0.78
C SER A 98 -0.15 -16.48 -0.27
N LEU A 99 0.84 -16.01 -1.03
CA LEU A 99 2.26 -16.03 -0.63
C LEU A 99 2.51 -15.10 0.56
N PHE A 100 1.92 -13.92 0.55
CA PHE A 100 2.05 -12.97 1.67
C PHE A 100 1.43 -13.53 2.95
N LYS A 101 0.24 -14.14 2.86
CA LYS A 101 -0.39 -14.82 3.99
C LYS A 101 0.49 -15.95 4.54
N ALA A 102 1.09 -16.76 3.68
CA ALA A 102 2.02 -17.81 4.07
C ALA A 102 3.28 -17.25 4.76
N TYR A 103 3.81 -16.12 4.25
CA TYR A 103 4.93 -15.41 4.87
C TYR A 103 4.59 -14.86 6.26
N LEU A 104 3.41 -14.29 6.44
CA LEU A 104 2.94 -13.83 7.74
C LEU A 104 2.82 -14.97 8.76
N ALA A 105 2.42 -16.16 8.30
CA ALA A 105 2.30 -17.37 9.10
C ALA A 105 3.64 -18.10 9.35
N GLY A 106 4.77 -17.62 8.78
CA GLY A 106 6.08 -18.26 8.89
C GLY A 106 6.28 -19.47 7.97
N ASN A 107 5.34 -19.76 7.08
CA ASN A 107 5.32 -20.93 6.19
C ASN A 107 5.89 -20.64 4.78
N HIS A 108 6.41 -19.44 4.54
CA HIS A 108 7.02 -19.04 3.28
C HIS A 108 8.32 -18.29 3.52
N LYS A 109 9.39 -18.72 2.86
CA LYS A 109 10.67 -18.00 2.79
C LYS A 109 10.64 -17.04 1.61
N LEU A 110 11.10 -15.82 1.82
CA LEU A 110 11.16 -14.83 0.76
C LEU A 110 12.10 -15.28 -0.37
N SER A 111 11.62 -15.18 -1.61
CA SER A 111 12.44 -15.39 -2.81
C SER A 111 13.39 -14.21 -3.03
N LYS A 112 14.18 -14.25 -4.11
CA LYS A 112 15.04 -13.11 -4.49
C LYS A 112 14.25 -11.88 -4.92
N SER A 113 13.00 -12.03 -5.41
CA SER A 113 12.19 -10.95 -5.96
C SER A 113 12.13 -9.73 -5.03
N GLU A 114 12.33 -8.54 -5.59
CA GLU A 114 12.21 -7.24 -4.91
C GLU A 114 10.83 -7.04 -4.30
N VAL A 115 9.79 -7.58 -4.95
CA VAL A 115 8.42 -7.59 -4.44
C VAL A 115 8.35 -8.25 -3.06
N GLN A 116 9.01 -9.42 -2.91
CA GLN A 116 9.00 -10.14 -1.63
C GLN A 116 10.04 -9.54 -0.67
N GLN A 117 11.23 -9.23 -1.15
CA GLN A 117 12.31 -8.75 -0.29
C GLN A 117 12.00 -7.37 0.34
N LEU A 118 11.37 -6.48 -0.38
CA LEU A 118 10.98 -5.15 0.10
C LEU A 118 9.48 -5.08 0.40
N GLY A 119 8.62 -5.39 -0.59
CA GLY A 119 7.18 -5.24 -0.47
C GLY A 119 6.57 -6.03 0.68
N PHE A 120 6.88 -7.33 0.79
CA PHE A 120 6.35 -8.18 1.87
C PHE A 120 6.89 -7.77 3.24
N ARG A 121 8.18 -7.40 3.33
CA ARG A 121 8.77 -6.96 4.60
C ARG A 121 8.12 -5.68 5.11
N ILE A 122 7.99 -4.66 4.24
CA ILE A 122 7.37 -3.38 4.61
C ILE A 122 5.90 -3.60 4.96
N ALA A 123 5.16 -4.36 4.13
CA ALA A 123 3.76 -4.67 4.40
C ALA A 123 3.56 -5.38 5.74
N LYS A 124 4.44 -6.33 6.10
CA LYS A 124 4.42 -7.01 7.42
C LYS A 124 4.66 -6.03 8.56
N MET A 125 5.66 -5.15 8.46
CA MET A 125 6.02 -4.17 9.49
C MET A 125 4.88 -3.17 9.72
N CYS A 126 4.24 -2.70 8.65
CA CYS A 126 3.20 -1.67 8.69
C CYS A 126 1.77 -2.24 8.80
N LYS A 127 1.59 -3.57 8.69
CA LYS A 127 0.28 -4.23 8.54
C LYS A 127 -0.48 -3.72 7.31
N ALA A 128 0.26 -3.33 6.26
CA ALA A 128 -0.27 -2.78 5.02
C ALA A 128 -0.81 -3.88 4.11
N LYS A 129 -1.74 -3.50 3.23
CA LYS A 129 -2.21 -4.36 2.14
C LYS A 129 -1.27 -4.25 0.94
N ILE A 130 -1.19 -5.31 0.13
CA ILE A 130 -0.39 -5.33 -1.10
C ILE A 130 -1.31 -5.34 -2.30
N TYR A 131 -1.02 -4.50 -3.29
CA TYR A 131 -1.80 -4.37 -4.52
C TYR A 131 -0.88 -4.51 -5.74
N CYS A 132 -1.29 -5.36 -6.68
CA CYS A 132 -0.66 -5.48 -7.99
C CYS A 132 -1.15 -4.35 -8.89
N ALA A 133 -0.27 -3.67 -9.63
CA ALA A 133 -0.64 -2.52 -10.47
C ALA A 133 0.07 -2.49 -11.85
N ASP A 134 0.64 -3.60 -12.32
CA ASP A 134 1.17 -3.67 -13.68
C ASP A 134 0.06 -4.01 -14.68
N ALA A 135 -0.23 -3.05 -15.56
CA ALA A 135 -1.27 -3.18 -16.59
C ALA A 135 -0.79 -3.92 -17.85
N ARG A 136 0.50 -4.25 -17.98
CA ARG A 136 1.07 -4.88 -19.19
C ARG A 136 0.48 -6.27 -19.52
N GLY A 137 -0.21 -6.91 -18.58
CA GLY A 137 -0.89 -8.20 -18.80
C GLY A 137 -2.34 -8.12 -19.27
N THR A 138 -2.91 -6.92 -19.47
CA THR A 138 -4.33 -6.72 -19.82
C THR A 138 -4.56 -6.36 -21.28
N GLN A 139 -3.53 -6.37 -22.12
CA GLN A 139 -3.73 -6.27 -23.58
C GLN A 139 -4.27 -7.61 -24.12
N THR A 140 -5.56 -7.81 -23.95
CA THR A 140 -6.31 -8.77 -24.78
C THR A 140 -6.39 -8.18 -26.18
N ALA A 141 -5.82 -8.91 -27.14
CA ALA A 141 -5.98 -8.70 -28.57
C ALA A 141 -7.47 -8.72 -28.96
#